data_1d3858403661e66281a720102a1f32d2
#
_entry.id   1d3858403661e66281a720102a1f32d2
#
_cell.length_a   1.000
_cell.length_b   1.000
_cell.length_c   1.000
_cell.angle_alpha   90.00
_cell.angle_beta   90.00
_cell.angle_gamma   90.00
#
_symmetry.space_group_name_H-M   'P 1'
#
loop_
_entity.id
_entity.type
_entity.pdbx_description
1 polymer ?
#
loop_
_entity_poly.entity_id
_entity_poly.type
_entity_poly.pdbx_seq_one_letter_code
_entity_poly.pdbx_strand_id
1 'polypeptide(L)'
;MLKLTTKQLATILQAELVGEANVVVENISTDTRQRVASSLFFALKGEHFDAHNYLDKAVVQGANALVVERADTQISVPQLIVKDTRIALGELAKWVKQQVNPRTLAMTGSSGKTTVKEMTASILQSAVGVEQVLFTQGNFNNDIGVPLTLLRLTEQHQFAVIELGANHQGEIAYTTRLVQPNVALVNNVAAAHLEGFGSLEGVATAKGEIYRGLQPDGVAIINKEHDYRSKWAQDIGAHRVQYFAYQDNTADFYADNVIFHEAGSTFDLCTPQGKTTIHLPYLGEHNVKNALAASALAMNVGATLAQIKQGLEVRTQVKGRLYPVQPCDNLLLLDDTYNANVDSLQSAIRVLQKYDAFRILVVGDMAELGENSQICHQQVAECAKAAQLERVYSFGSESAVISQACLGKHFTDKALLCRELTQLLSEKLKENQKIVLLAKGSRRMQMEDVINTLRENFVC
;
A
#
# COMPACT_ATOMS: atom_id res chain seq x y z
N MET A 1 9.42 -15.49 13.57
CA MET A 1 10.83 -15.20 13.26
C MET A 1 11.67 -16.45 13.47
N LEU A 2 12.89 -16.52 12.89
CA LEU A 2 13.87 -17.56 13.24
C LEU A 2 14.27 -17.44 14.73
N LYS A 3 14.48 -18.56 15.42
CA LYS A 3 14.93 -18.58 16.81
C LYS A 3 16.44 -18.25 16.84
N LEU A 4 16.82 -17.25 17.62
CA LEU A 4 18.20 -16.77 17.72
C LEU A 4 18.61 -16.58 19.18
N THR A 5 19.88 -16.86 19.51
CA THR A 5 20.47 -16.53 20.80
C THR A 5 21.01 -15.11 20.81
N THR A 6 21.12 -14.49 21.99
CA THR A 6 21.73 -13.15 22.15
C THR A 6 23.15 -13.09 21.61
N LYS A 7 23.94 -14.19 21.68
CA LYS A 7 25.25 -14.30 21.06
C LYS A 7 25.20 -14.23 19.54
N GLN A 8 24.27 -14.95 18.91
CA GLN A 8 24.08 -14.89 17.45
C GLN A 8 23.66 -13.50 17.01
N LEU A 9 22.71 -12.88 17.74
CA LEU A 9 22.26 -11.51 17.48
C LEU A 9 23.41 -10.49 17.62
N ALA A 10 24.26 -10.61 18.64
CA ALA A 10 25.43 -9.75 18.79
C ALA A 10 26.36 -9.84 17.57
N THR A 11 26.57 -11.05 17.05
CA THR A 11 27.37 -11.25 15.83
C THR A 11 26.73 -10.65 14.59
N ILE A 12 25.41 -10.89 14.37
CA ILE A 12 24.65 -10.39 13.22
C ILE A 12 24.63 -8.86 13.21
N LEU A 13 24.37 -8.25 14.36
CA LEU A 13 24.22 -6.80 14.52
C LEU A 13 25.56 -6.08 14.75
N GLN A 14 26.66 -6.82 14.88
CA GLN A 14 27.99 -6.28 15.31
C GLN A 14 27.86 -5.45 16.60
N ALA A 15 27.02 -5.94 17.54
CA ALA A 15 26.66 -5.28 18.78
C ALA A 15 27.60 -5.71 19.93
N GLU A 16 27.86 -4.80 20.88
CA GLU A 16 28.39 -5.14 22.18
C GLU A 16 27.27 -5.81 23.00
N LEU A 17 27.53 -7.02 23.51
CA LEU A 17 26.58 -7.75 24.34
C LEU A 17 26.87 -7.51 25.83
N VAL A 18 25.92 -6.95 26.53
CA VAL A 18 25.94 -6.85 28.00
C VAL A 18 24.92 -7.82 28.56
N GLY A 19 25.34 -8.78 29.37
CA GLY A 19 24.49 -9.80 29.97
C GLY A 19 24.64 -11.19 29.37
N GLU A 20 23.67 -12.06 29.53
CA GLU A 20 23.73 -13.47 29.19
C GLU A 20 23.74 -13.74 27.68
N ALA A 21 24.65 -14.60 27.22
CA ALA A 21 24.93 -14.87 25.80
C ALA A 21 23.97 -15.89 25.16
N ASN A 22 23.25 -16.69 25.94
CA ASN A 22 22.47 -17.83 25.45
C ASN A 22 20.94 -17.65 25.61
N VAL A 23 20.49 -16.43 25.87
CA VAL A 23 19.04 -16.15 25.93
C VAL A 23 18.46 -16.26 24.53
N VAL A 24 17.42 -17.07 24.38
CA VAL A 24 16.74 -17.29 23.10
C VAL A 24 15.62 -16.27 22.94
N VAL A 25 15.52 -15.69 21.76
CA VAL A 25 14.42 -14.86 21.31
C VAL A 25 13.72 -15.49 20.10
N GLU A 26 12.42 -15.36 20.04
CA GLU A 26 11.57 -15.96 19.00
C GLU A 26 10.71 -14.93 18.29
N ASN A 27 10.55 -13.75 18.89
CA ASN A 27 9.69 -12.68 18.40
C ASN A 27 10.43 -11.34 18.39
N ILE A 28 9.88 -10.37 17.66
CA ILE A 28 10.35 -8.98 17.66
C ILE A 28 9.25 -8.08 18.25
N SER A 29 9.66 -7.09 19.03
CA SER A 29 8.79 -6.03 19.51
C SER A 29 9.43 -4.65 19.35
N THR A 30 8.63 -3.67 18.99
CA THR A 30 8.97 -2.23 18.98
C THR A 30 7.93 -1.41 19.75
N ASP A 31 6.93 -2.09 20.36
CA ASP A 31 5.79 -1.45 21.03
C ASP A 31 5.58 -2.02 22.43
N THR A 32 5.73 -1.19 23.46
CA THR A 32 5.55 -1.56 24.86
C THR A 32 4.10 -1.61 25.32
N ARG A 33 3.13 -1.33 24.45
CA ARG A 33 1.69 -1.42 24.74
C ARG A 33 1.15 -2.84 24.53
N GLN A 34 1.88 -3.67 23.78
CA GLN A 34 1.49 -5.04 23.46
C GLN A 34 2.41 -6.04 24.16
N ARG A 35 1.83 -7.10 24.71
CA ARG A 35 2.62 -8.20 25.26
C ARG A 35 3.10 -9.11 24.16
N VAL A 36 4.42 -9.27 24.05
CA VAL A 36 5.09 -10.17 23.09
C VAL A 36 6.13 -10.98 23.84
N ALA A 37 5.75 -12.21 24.21
CA ALA A 37 6.62 -13.11 24.96
C ALA A 37 7.87 -13.51 24.15
N SER A 38 8.97 -13.75 24.84
CA SER A 38 10.25 -14.18 24.24
C SER A 38 10.73 -13.27 23.12
N SER A 39 10.51 -11.96 23.26
CA SER A 39 10.83 -11.00 22.21
C SER A 39 12.21 -10.35 22.39
N LEU A 40 12.78 -9.96 21.26
CA LEU A 40 13.83 -8.97 21.16
C LEU A 40 13.16 -7.60 20.97
N PHE A 41 13.29 -6.73 21.95
CA PHE A 41 12.74 -5.38 21.86
C PHE A 41 13.77 -4.42 21.26
N PHE A 42 13.38 -3.68 20.23
CA PHE A 42 14.16 -2.59 19.65
C PHE A 42 13.73 -1.25 20.24
N ALA A 43 14.63 -0.58 20.95
CA ALA A 43 14.38 0.75 21.49
C ALA A 43 14.53 1.81 20.39
N LEU A 44 13.48 1.93 19.55
CA LEU A 44 13.48 2.89 18.44
C LEU A 44 13.33 4.32 18.95
N LYS A 45 13.94 5.26 18.21
CA LYS A 45 13.89 6.68 18.48
C LYS A 45 13.25 7.41 17.31
N GLY A 46 12.25 8.22 17.60
CA GLY A 46 11.57 9.10 16.66
C GLY A 46 11.78 10.57 17.01
N GLU A 47 11.20 11.48 16.25
CA GLU A 47 11.33 12.93 16.46
C GLU A 47 10.84 13.39 17.84
N HIS A 48 9.76 12.81 18.36
CA HIS A 48 9.11 13.19 19.62
C HIS A 48 9.05 12.06 20.65
N PHE A 49 9.71 10.93 20.38
CA PHE A 49 9.62 9.74 21.22
C PHE A 49 10.96 8.99 21.25
N ASP A 50 11.39 8.58 22.45
CA ASP A 50 12.56 7.71 22.65
C ASP A 50 12.14 6.48 23.46
N ALA A 51 12.15 5.30 22.82
CA ALA A 51 11.78 4.05 23.45
C ALA A 51 12.78 3.60 24.55
N HIS A 52 13.96 4.16 24.62
CA HIS A 52 14.90 3.92 25.72
C HIS A 52 14.32 4.34 27.10
N ASN A 53 13.34 5.24 27.12
CA ASN A 53 12.67 5.65 28.36
C ASN A 53 11.63 4.63 28.86
N TYR A 54 11.46 3.48 28.16
CA TYR A 54 10.41 2.49 28.45
C TYR A 54 10.95 1.05 28.46
N LEU A 55 12.27 0.85 28.72
CA LEU A 55 12.91 -0.47 28.71
C LEU A 55 12.33 -1.38 29.79
N ASP A 56 12.05 -0.87 30.98
CA ASP A 56 11.37 -1.56 32.07
C ASP A 56 10.02 -2.13 31.63
N LYS A 57 9.23 -1.31 30.92
CA LYS A 57 7.92 -1.74 30.36
C LYS A 57 8.10 -2.82 29.31
N ALA A 58 9.10 -2.70 28.43
CA ALA A 58 9.38 -3.72 27.44
C ALA A 58 9.66 -5.08 28.09
N VAL A 59 10.44 -5.11 29.17
CA VAL A 59 10.71 -6.33 29.93
C VAL A 59 9.44 -6.89 30.55
N VAL A 60 8.60 -6.06 31.17
CA VAL A 60 7.29 -6.47 31.74
C VAL A 60 6.38 -7.05 30.65
N GLN A 61 6.46 -6.53 29.42
CA GLN A 61 5.69 -7.01 28.26
C GLN A 61 6.28 -8.25 27.59
N GLY A 62 7.36 -8.82 28.14
CA GLY A 62 7.88 -10.12 27.72
C GLY A 62 9.15 -10.06 26.85
N ALA A 63 9.85 -8.94 26.84
CA ALA A 63 11.15 -8.87 26.19
C ALA A 63 12.19 -9.67 26.98
N ASN A 64 12.83 -10.63 26.31
CA ASN A 64 13.93 -11.43 26.87
C ASN A 64 15.29 -10.80 26.61
N ALA A 65 15.39 -9.89 25.63
CA ALA A 65 16.59 -9.13 25.30
C ALA A 65 16.20 -7.79 24.67
N LEU A 66 17.11 -6.83 24.72
CA LEU A 66 16.92 -5.48 24.19
C LEU A 66 18.00 -5.10 23.18
N VAL A 67 17.63 -4.36 22.14
CA VAL A 67 18.56 -3.65 21.26
C VAL A 67 18.48 -2.16 21.60
N VAL A 68 19.59 -1.58 22.03
CA VAL A 68 19.66 -0.23 22.58
C VAL A 68 20.86 0.53 22.02
N GLU A 69 20.84 1.87 22.07
CA GLU A 69 22.00 2.71 21.72
C GLU A 69 22.92 2.96 22.94
N ARG A 70 22.41 2.76 24.13
CA ARG A 70 23.14 2.88 25.41
C ARG A 70 22.62 1.85 26.41
N ALA A 71 23.53 1.22 27.15
CA ALA A 71 23.15 0.28 28.19
C ALA A 71 22.44 0.99 29.36
N ASP A 72 21.47 0.32 29.96
CA ASP A 72 20.85 0.69 31.22
C ASP A 72 21.22 -0.36 32.28
N THR A 73 21.95 0.04 33.29
CA THR A 73 22.45 -0.84 34.37
C THR A 73 21.34 -1.34 35.32
N GLN A 74 20.15 -0.76 35.26
CA GLN A 74 19.00 -1.19 36.07
C GLN A 74 18.21 -2.32 35.41
N ILE A 75 18.43 -2.57 34.13
CA ILE A 75 17.75 -3.60 33.38
C ILE A 75 18.49 -4.94 33.51
N SER A 76 17.74 -5.99 33.89
CA SER A 76 18.30 -7.33 34.18
C SER A 76 18.43 -8.24 32.95
N VAL A 77 17.71 -7.96 31.84
CA VAL A 77 17.77 -8.78 30.63
C VAL A 77 18.97 -8.35 29.76
N PRO A 78 19.52 -9.26 28.92
CA PRO A 78 20.63 -8.94 28.03
C PRO A 78 20.33 -7.75 27.11
N GLN A 79 21.34 -6.93 26.90
CA GLN A 79 21.27 -5.75 26.06
C GLN A 79 22.33 -5.84 24.93
N LEU A 80 21.89 -5.61 23.70
CA LEU A 80 22.74 -5.51 22.52
C LEU A 80 22.90 -4.03 22.19
N ILE A 81 24.09 -3.51 22.43
CA ILE A 81 24.38 -2.09 22.21
C ILE A 81 24.81 -1.88 20.77
N VAL A 82 24.09 -1.03 20.05
CA VAL A 82 24.32 -0.69 18.65
C VAL A 82 24.42 0.83 18.48
N LYS A 83 24.94 1.28 17.34
CA LYS A 83 25.04 2.73 17.04
C LYS A 83 23.71 3.38 16.72
N ASP A 84 22.80 2.64 16.09
CA ASP A 84 21.49 3.09 15.63
C ASP A 84 20.54 1.87 15.63
N THR A 85 19.49 1.93 16.45
CA THR A 85 18.55 0.81 16.62
C THR A 85 17.67 0.59 15.39
N ARG A 86 17.40 1.64 14.59
CA ARG A 86 16.63 1.53 13.35
C ARG A 86 17.45 0.82 12.26
N ILE A 87 18.73 1.17 12.12
CA ILE A 87 19.63 0.48 11.20
C ILE A 87 19.83 -0.98 11.63
N ALA A 88 19.98 -1.24 12.92
CA ALA A 88 20.09 -2.61 13.47
C ALA A 88 18.84 -3.45 13.16
N LEU A 89 17.65 -2.88 13.26
CA LEU A 89 16.40 -3.54 12.88
C LEU A 89 16.41 -3.95 11.39
N GLY A 90 16.86 -3.06 10.51
CA GLY A 90 17.00 -3.31 9.08
C GLY A 90 18.04 -4.42 8.78
N GLU A 91 19.20 -4.37 9.42
CA GLU A 91 20.27 -5.38 9.20
C GLU A 91 19.83 -6.78 9.69
N LEU A 92 19.13 -6.88 10.82
CA LEU A 92 18.54 -8.15 11.25
C LEU A 92 17.51 -8.66 10.24
N ALA A 93 16.64 -7.79 9.76
CA ALA A 93 15.62 -8.14 8.77
C ALA A 93 16.24 -8.64 7.46
N LYS A 94 17.26 -7.96 6.97
CA LYS A 94 18.05 -8.36 5.80
C LYS A 94 18.69 -9.73 6.00
N TRP A 95 19.30 -9.96 7.16
CA TRP A 95 19.90 -11.24 7.49
C TRP A 95 18.85 -12.36 7.50
N VAL A 96 17.69 -12.18 8.15
CA VAL A 96 16.59 -13.15 8.16
C VAL A 96 16.11 -13.44 6.73
N LYS A 97 15.94 -12.41 5.89
CA LYS A 97 15.57 -12.57 4.48
C LYS A 97 16.59 -13.41 3.72
N GLN A 98 17.89 -13.20 3.95
CA GLN A 98 18.94 -13.97 3.31
C GLN A 98 19.00 -15.43 3.77
N GLN A 99 18.69 -15.72 5.06
CA GLN A 99 18.63 -17.09 5.57
C GLN A 99 17.45 -17.87 4.97
N VAL A 100 16.26 -17.28 4.95
CA VAL A 100 15.05 -17.92 4.39
C VAL A 100 15.08 -17.95 2.87
N ASN A 101 15.63 -16.89 2.24
CA ASN A 101 15.80 -16.70 0.81
C ASN A 101 14.54 -17.01 -0.04
N PRO A 102 13.37 -16.46 0.30
CA PRO A 102 12.16 -16.63 -0.52
C PRO A 102 12.32 -15.92 -1.85
N ARG A 103 11.61 -16.36 -2.90
CA ARG A 103 11.46 -15.55 -4.12
C ARG A 103 10.72 -14.26 -3.77
N THR A 104 11.38 -13.13 -3.95
CA THR A 104 10.92 -11.84 -3.42
C THR A 104 10.52 -10.89 -4.55
N LEU A 105 9.34 -10.31 -4.40
CA LEU A 105 8.78 -9.33 -5.31
C LEU A 105 8.61 -8.01 -4.57
N ALA A 106 9.04 -6.91 -5.17
CA ALA A 106 8.88 -5.59 -4.60
C ALA A 106 8.12 -4.66 -5.54
N MET A 107 7.24 -3.83 -4.99
CA MET A 107 6.52 -2.82 -5.76
C MET A 107 6.48 -1.48 -5.06
N THR A 108 6.55 -0.43 -5.87
CA THR A 108 6.28 0.95 -5.48
C THR A 108 5.41 1.65 -6.52
N GLY A 109 5.04 2.89 -6.28
CA GLY A 109 4.22 3.72 -7.16
C GLY A 109 3.53 4.84 -6.39
N SER A 110 3.01 5.83 -7.08
CA SER A 110 2.23 6.90 -6.47
C SER A 110 0.85 6.41 -6.02
N SER A 111 0.23 5.48 -6.79
CA SER A 111 -1.06 4.87 -6.49
C SER A 111 -1.05 3.37 -6.82
N GLY A 112 -2.06 2.62 -6.33
CA GLY A 112 -2.27 1.21 -6.66
C GLY A 112 -1.34 0.19 -6.00
N LYS A 113 -0.29 0.59 -5.28
CA LYS A 113 0.69 -0.30 -4.62
C LYS A 113 0.03 -1.42 -3.83
N THR A 114 -0.85 -1.07 -2.91
CA THR A 114 -1.53 -2.03 -2.04
C THR A 114 -2.41 -2.99 -2.83
N THR A 115 -3.12 -2.51 -3.84
CA THR A 115 -3.95 -3.36 -4.70
C THR A 115 -3.09 -4.33 -5.50
N VAL A 116 -1.99 -3.88 -6.10
CA VAL A 116 -1.03 -4.76 -6.81
C VAL A 116 -0.44 -5.79 -5.85
N LYS A 117 -0.06 -5.39 -4.64
CA LYS A 117 0.45 -6.28 -3.60
C LYS A 117 -0.57 -7.38 -3.25
N GLU A 118 -1.83 -7.00 -2.99
CA GLU A 118 -2.89 -7.96 -2.64
C GLU A 118 -3.20 -8.92 -3.81
N MET A 119 -3.32 -8.41 -5.04
CA MET A 119 -3.52 -9.23 -6.23
C MET A 119 -2.35 -10.20 -6.44
N THR A 120 -1.10 -9.73 -6.31
CA THR A 120 0.10 -10.56 -6.43
C THR A 120 0.14 -11.63 -5.35
N ALA A 121 -0.16 -11.28 -4.09
CA ALA A 121 -0.23 -12.24 -3.00
C ALA A 121 -1.32 -13.29 -3.25
N SER A 122 -2.51 -12.88 -3.70
CA SER A 122 -3.62 -13.80 -4.06
C SER A 122 -3.23 -14.79 -5.15
N ILE A 123 -2.54 -14.34 -6.21
CA ILE A 123 -2.02 -15.21 -7.27
C ILE A 123 -1.06 -16.25 -6.69
N LEU A 124 -0.09 -15.83 -5.89
CA LEU A 124 0.91 -16.74 -5.33
C LEU A 124 0.32 -17.68 -4.27
N GLN A 125 -0.63 -17.19 -3.46
CA GLN A 125 -1.38 -18.03 -2.51
C GLN A 125 -2.20 -19.11 -3.22
N SER A 126 -2.78 -18.80 -4.37
CA SER A 126 -3.47 -19.79 -5.21
C SER A 126 -2.50 -20.84 -5.79
N ALA A 127 -1.23 -20.49 -5.94
CA ALA A 127 -0.20 -21.36 -6.48
C ALA A 127 0.39 -22.34 -5.44
N VAL A 128 0.63 -21.87 -4.20
CA VAL A 128 1.39 -22.64 -3.19
C VAL A 128 0.70 -22.75 -1.83
N GLY A 129 -0.39 -22.01 -1.61
CA GLY A 129 -1.08 -21.94 -0.32
C GLY A 129 -0.75 -20.69 0.48
N VAL A 130 -1.68 -20.29 1.38
CA VAL A 130 -1.65 -19.02 2.12
C VAL A 130 -0.42 -18.89 3.02
N GLU A 131 -0.07 -19.96 3.75
CA GLU A 131 1.02 -19.98 4.73
C GLU A 131 2.42 -19.87 4.09
N GLN A 132 2.52 -20.04 2.78
CA GLN A 132 3.80 -20.03 2.06
C GLN A 132 4.11 -18.68 1.42
N VAL A 133 3.23 -17.67 1.58
CA VAL A 133 3.37 -16.36 0.99
C VAL A 133 3.36 -15.29 2.08
N LEU A 134 4.54 -14.72 2.36
CA LEU A 134 4.62 -13.51 3.17
C LEU A 134 4.26 -12.30 2.31
N PHE A 135 3.48 -11.36 2.85
CA PHE A 135 3.25 -10.07 2.21
C PHE A 135 3.12 -8.94 3.23
N THR A 136 3.35 -7.70 2.76
CA THR A 136 3.21 -6.50 3.58
C THR A 136 1.78 -6.36 4.09
N GLN A 137 1.61 -6.28 5.40
CA GLN A 137 0.31 -6.03 6.04
C GLN A 137 0.11 -4.54 6.29
N GLY A 138 -1.13 -4.08 6.10
CA GLY A 138 -1.48 -2.68 6.31
C GLY A 138 -0.58 -1.73 5.53
N ASN A 139 0.01 -0.76 6.23
CA ASN A 139 0.93 0.24 5.69
C ASN A 139 2.39 0.05 6.18
N PHE A 140 2.80 -1.17 6.54
CA PHE A 140 4.18 -1.47 6.94
C PHE A 140 5.15 -1.45 5.74
N ASN A 141 5.21 -0.32 5.04
CA ASN A 141 5.93 -0.14 3.78
C ASN A 141 7.07 0.89 3.83
N ASN A 142 7.37 1.44 5.02
CA ASN A 142 8.45 2.38 5.26
C ASN A 142 9.71 1.69 5.85
N ASP A 143 10.69 2.48 6.24
CA ASP A 143 12.00 2.07 6.81
C ASP A 143 11.92 1.26 8.12
N ILE A 144 10.79 1.28 8.82
CA ILE A 144 10.52 0.43 10.00
C ILE A 144 9.57 -0.72 9.60
N GLY A 145 8.54 -0.46 8.83
CA GLY A 145 7.52 -1.43 8.46
C GLY A 145 8.05 -2.55 7.56
N VAL A 146 8.94 -2.23 6.62
CA VAL A 146 9.59 -3.22 5.75
C VAL A 146 10.45 -4.20 6.55
N PRO A 147 11.37 -3.76 7.43
CA PRO A 147 12.06 -4.66 8.34
C PRO A 147 11.13 -5.55 9.18
N LEU A 148 10.11 -4.96 9.81
CA LEU A 148 9.14 -5.73 10.60
C LEU A 148 8.39 -6.78 9.77
N THR A 149 8.11 -6.49 8.51
CA THR A 149 7.52 -7.46 7.57
C THR A 149 8.50 -8.60 7.29
N LEU A 150 9.75 -8.31 6.94
CA LEU A 150 10.76 -9.32 6.65
C LEU A 150 11.09 -10.22 7.86
N LEU A 151 11.06 -9.66 9.07
CA LEU A 151 11.28 -10.40 10.32
C LEU A 151 10.20 -11.44 10.63
N ARG A 152 9.06 -11.40 9.94
CA ARG A 152 8.02 -12.45 9.99
C ARG A 152 8.35 -13.66 9.12
N LEU A 153 9.39 -13.61 8.30
CA LEU A 153 9.81 -14.75 7.49
C LEU A 153 10.13 -15.98 8.35
N THR A 154 9.71 -17.14 7.87
CA THR A 154 10.02 -18.46 8.39
C THR A 154 10.44 -19.36 7.24
N GLU A 155 11.01 -20.52 7.54
CA GLU A 155 11.45 -21.53 6.54
C GLU A 155 10.31 -22.03 5.63
N GLN A 156 9.05 -21.82 6.01
CA GLN A 156 7.87 -22.24 5.23
C GLN A 156 7.59 -21.28 4.06
N HIS A 157 8.05 -20.03 4.13
CA HIS A 157 7.75 -19.03 3.11
C HIS A 157 8.55 -19.26 1.83
N GLN A 158 7.85 -19.53 0.73
CA GLN A 158 8.44 -19.65 -0.61
C GLN A 158 8.48 -18.29 -1.32
N PHE A 159 7.55 -17.40 -1.01
CA PHE A 159 7.43 -16.08 -1.62
C PHE A 159 7.33 -14.97 -0.58
N ALA A 160 7.84 -13.79 -0.96
CA ALA A 160 7.66 -12.55 -0.20
C ALA A 160 7.24 -11.42 -1.14
N VAL A 161 6.08 -10.80 -0.88
CA VAL A 161 5.49 -9.70 -1.67
C VAL A 161 5.55 -8.42 -0.85
N ILE A 162 6.48 -7.53 -1.19
CA ILE A 162 6.86 -6.39 -0.35
C ILE A 162 6.51 -5.07 -1.01
N GLU A 163 5.62 -4.32 -0.38
CA GLU A 163 5.28 -2.96 -0.76
C GLU A 163 6.30 -1.97 -0.20
N LEU A 164 6.86 -1.09 -1.05
CA LEU A 164 7.80 -0.03 -0.66
C LEU A 164 7.17 1.34 -0.86
N GLY A 165 6.96 2.03 0.25
CA GLY A 165 6.53 3.43 0.30
C GLY A 165 7.69 4.36 0.60
N ALA A 166 7.54 5.64 0.22
CA ALA A 166 8.49 6.70 0.57
C ALA A 166 7.83 8.06 0.50
N ASN A 167 8.32 8.97 1.35
CA ASN A 167 8.03 10.38 1.35
C ASN A 167 9.23 11.22 0.88
N HIS A 168 10.46 10.68 0.96
CA HIS A 168 11.70 11.35 0.56
C HIS A 168 12.57 10.45 -0.32
N GLN A 169 13.49 11.07 -1.06
CA GLN A 169 14.52 10.35 -1.81
C GLN A 169 15.43 9.57 -0.87
N GLY A 170 15.92 8.41 -1.33
CA GLY A 170 16.79 7.52 -0.57
C GLY A 170 16.08 6.49 0.30
N GLU A 171 14.79 6.69 0.65
CA GLU A 171 14.04 5.74 1.49
C GLU A 171 13.79 4.41 0.76
N ILE A 172 13.43 4.46 -0.52
CA ILE A 172 13.27 3.24 -1.33
C ILE A 172 14.63 2.59 -1.59
N ALA A 173 15.69 3.37 -1.81
CA ALA A 173 17.04 2.82 -1.95
C ALA A 173 17.48 2.07 -0.68
N TYR A 174 17.10 2.55 0.50
CA TYR A 174 17.36 1.86 1.75
C TYR A 174 16.55 0.57 1.84
N THR A 175 15.23 0.64 1.69
CA THR A 175 14.34 -0.51 1.90
C THR A 175 14.56 -1.60 0.84
N THR A 176 14.80 -1.24 -0.43
CA THR A 176 15.07 -2.23 -1.49
C THR A 176 16.38 -3.00 -1.26
N ARG A 177 17.41 -2.39 -0.62
CA ARG A 177 18.63 -3.10 -0.22
C ARG A 177 18.39 -4.16 0.86
N LEU A 178 17.38 -3.98 1.70
CA LEU A 178 17.00 -4.97 2.69
C LEU A 178 16.22 -6.10 2.03
N VAL A 179 15.31 -5.76 1.12
CA VAL A 179 14.39 -6.68 0.42
C VAL A 179 15.11 -7.54 -0.60
N GLN A 180 16.06 -6.99 -1.36
CA GLN A 180 16.78 -7.67 -2.44
C GLN A 180 15.85 -8.48 -3.35
N PRO A 181 14.96 -7.83 -4.12
CA PRO A 181 13.91 -8.51 -4.88
C PRO A 181 14.44 -9.23 -6.11
N ASN A 182 13.77 -10.33 -6.49
CA ASN A 182 13.94 -11.00 -7.78
C ASN A 182 13.18 -10.27 -8.89
N VAL A 183 12.07 -9.59 -8.53
CA VAL A 183 11.27 -8.79 -9.47
C VAL A 183 10.89 -7.48 -8.79
N ALA A 184 11.14 -6.36 -9.46
CA ALA A 184 10.81 -5.04 -8.95
C ALA A 184 9.91 -4.28 -9.93
N LEU A 185 8.92 -3.55 -9.39
CA LEU A 185 7.91 -2.82 -10.15
C LEU A 185 7.81 -1.36 -9.69
N VAL A 186 7.81 -0.44 -10.64
CA VAL A 186 7.20 0.89 -10.47
C VAL A 186 5.84 0.89 -11.16
N ASN A 187 4.76 0.92 -10.37
CA ASN A 187 3.38 0.83 -10.90
C ASN A 187 2.99 2.07 -11.70
N ASN A 188 3.26 3.24 -11.14
CA ASN A 188 3.01 4.53 -11.79
C ASN A 188 3.81 5.66 -11.11
N VAL A 189 3.91 6.78 -11.81
CA VAL A 189 4.47 8.04 -11.32
C VAL A 189 3.41 9.12 -11.49
N ALA A 190 2.98 9.73 -10.39
CA ALA A 190 1.98 10.77 -10.35
C ALA A 190 2.28 11.79 -9.25
N ALA A 191 1.60 12.93 -9.27
CA ALA A 191 1.73 14.00 -8.29
C ALA A 191 1.22 13.54 -6.91
N ALA A 192 2.10 12.88 -6.14
CA ALA A 192 1.87 12.41 -4.79
C ALA A 192 3.12 12.71 -3.94
N HIS A 193 2.92 13.10 -2.68
CA HIS A 193 4.00 13.46 -1.75
C HIS A 193 4.94 14.54 -2.30
N LEU A 194 4.38 15.52 -3.06
CA LEU A 194 5.17 16.59 -3.71
C LEU A 194 5.94 17.44 -2.71
N GLU A 195 5.45 17.57 -1.49
CA GLU A 195 6.13 18.27 -0.40
C GLU A 195 7.50 17.67 -0.11
N GLY A 196 7.61 16.33 -0.08
CA GLY A 196 8.85 15.63 0.19
C GLY A 196 9.74 15.41 -1.04
N PHE A 197 9.15 15.26 -2.23
CA PHE A 197 9.89 14.98 -3.47
C PHE A 197 10.16 16.23 -4.32
N GLY A 198 9.52 17.35 -4.03
CA GLY A 198 9.67 18.64 -4.71
C GLY A 198 9.00 18.73 -6.09
N SER A 199 8.99 17.67 -6.88
CA SER A 199 8.46 17.66 -8.25
C SER A 199 8.06 16.26 -8.71
N LEU A 200 7.34 16.17 -9.82
CA LEU A 200 7.03 14.89 -10.48
C LEU A 200 8.30 14.12 -10.87
N GLU A 201 9.32 14.85 -11.33
CA GLU A 201 10.65 14.30 -11.62
C GLU A 201 11.33 13.75 -10.36
N GLY A 202 11.16 14.41 -9.22
CA GLY A 202 11.61 13.92 -7.91
C GLY A 202 10.90 12.64 -7.49
N VAL A 203 9.58 12.56 -7.71
CA VAL A 203 8.80 11.33 -7.51
C VAL A 203 9.33 10.20 -8.38
N ALA A 204 9.56 10.45 -9.68
CA ALA A 204 10.10 9.45 -10.61
C ALA A 204 11.48 8.95 -10.16
N THR A 205 12.37 9.86 -9.74
CA THR A 205 13.70 9.50 -9.23
C THR A 205 13.59 8.59 -8.01
N ALA A 206 12.83 8.98 -7.01
CA ALA A 206 12.67 8.20 -5.78
C ALA A 206 12.04 6.82 -6.03
N LYS A 207 11.04 6.72 -6.91
CA LYS A 207 10.41 5.43 -7.23
C LYS A 207 11.38 4.51 -7.98
N GLY A 208 12.21 5.04 -8.89
CA GLY A 208 13.21 4.27 -9.64
C GLY A 208 14.28 3.63 -8.76
N GLU A 209 14.54 4.17 -7.57
CA GLU A 209 15.47 3.58 -6.60
C GLU A 209 15.20 2.10 -6.30
N ILE A 210 13.96 1.63 -6.50
CA ILE A 210 13.58 0.23 -6.26
C ILE A 210 14.43 -0.75 -7.07
N TYR A 211 14.87 -0.37 -8.24
CA TYR A 211 15.66 -1.22 -9.14
C TYR A 211 17.08 -1.46 -8.65
N ARG A 212 17.63 -0.58 -7.80
CA ARG A 212 18.97 -0.73 -7.19
C ARG A 212 19.12 -1.97 -6.32
N GLY A 213 18.01 -2.51 -5.84
CA GLY A 213 17.99 -3.71 -4.98
C GLY A 213 17.82 -5.02 -5.72
N LEU A 214 17.62 -5.01 -7.03
CA LEU A 214 17.40 -6.22 -7.82
C LEU A 214 18.53 -7.22 -7.64
N GLN A 215 18.18 -8.50 -7.49
CA GLN A 215 19.12 -9.61 -7.55
C GLN A 215 19.77 -9.68 -8.95
N PRO A 216 20.98 -10.29 -9.11
CA PRO A 216 21.69 -10.31 -10.39
C PRO A 216 20.85 -10.75 -11.60
N ASP A 217 19.98 -11.77 -11.43
CA ASP A 217 19.07 -12.27 -12.45
C ASP A 217 17.66 -11.64 -12.39
N GLY A 218 17.55 -10.50 -11.68
CA GLY A 218 16.29 -9.84 -11.42
C GLY A 218 15.65 -9.21 -12.65
N VAL A 219 14.36 -8.93 -12.55
CA VAL A 219 13.54 -8.34 -13.63
C VAL A 219 12.96 -7.02 -13.18
N ALA A 220 13.17 -5.99 -13.98
CA ALA A 220 12.53 -4.68 -13.82
C ALA A 220 11.21 -4.66 -14.61
N ILE A 221 10.09 -4.43 -13.91
CA ILE A 221 8.77 -4.24 -14.54
C ILE A 221 8.45 -2.75 -14.59
N ILE A 222 8.07 -2.26 -15.76
CA ILE A 222 7.79 -0.85 -16.00
C ILE A 222 6.40 -0.69 -16.61
N ASN A 223 5.64 0.27 -16.09
CA ASN A 223 4.41 0.72 -16.72
C ASN A 223 4.77 1.55 -17.97
N LYS A 224 4.40 1.09 -19.16
CA LYS A 224 4.74 1.73 -20.41
C LYS A 224 4.08 3.10 -20.60
N GLU A 225 2.93 3.31 -19.94
CA GLU A 225 2.24 4.61 -19.96
C GLU A 225 2.97 5.67 -19.11
N HIS A 226 3.84 5.25 -18.21
CA HIS A 226 4.67 6.07 -17.33
C HIS A 226 6.14 5.69 -17.49
N ASP A 227 6.63 5.66 -18.74
CA ASP A 227 7.98 5.19 -19.05
C ASP A 227 9.05 6.25 -18.70
N TYR A 228 9.69 6.02 -17.58
CA TYR A 228 10.88 6.77 -17.15
C TYR A 228 12.16 5.94 -17.32
N ARG A 229 12.17 4.94 -18.22
CA ARG A 229 13.31 4.02 -18.40
C ARG A 229 14.64 4.75 -18.59
N SER A 230 14.65 5.83 -19.38
CA SER A 230 15.88 6.62 -19.61
C SER A 230 16.42 7.21 -18.30
N LYS A 231 15.54 7.66 -17.41
CA LYS A 231 15.88 8.19 -16.10
C LYS A 231 16.35 7.10 -15.14
N TRP A 232 15.76 5.91 -15.23
CA TRP A 232 16.09 4.75 -14.39
C TRP A 232 17.18 3.85 -14.96
N ALA A 233 17.75 4.19 -16.12
CA ALA A 233 18.70 3.34 -16.83
C ALA A 233 19.91 2.93 -15.97
N GLN A 234 20.42 3.85 -15.14
CA GLN A 234 21.53 3.57 -14.24
C GLN A 234 21.12 2.61 -13.11
N ASP A 235 19.93 2.78 -12.54
CA ASP A 235 19.40 1.97 -11.43
C ASP A 235 19.00 0.57 -11.91
N ILE A 236 18.50 0.44 -13.14
CA ILE A 236 18.17 -0.83 -13.79
C ILE A 236 19.44 -1.57 -14.25
N GLY A 237 20.45 -0.83 -14.72
CA GLY A 237 21.70 -1.44 -15.20
C GLY A 237 21.46 -2.45 -16.34
N ALA A 238 22.00 -3.66 -16.18
CA ALA A 238 21.91 -4.76 -17.17
C ALA A 238 20.72 -5.70 -16.93
N HIS A 239 19.83 -5.39 -15.97
CA HIS A 239 18.69 -6.25 -15.70
C HIS A 239 17.70 -6.29 -16.87
N ARG A 240 17.03 -7.44 -17.02
CA ARG A 240 15.94 -7.61 -17.99
C ARG A 240 14.79 -6.66 -17.64
N VAL A 241 14.26 -5.99 -18.67
CA VAL A 241 13.09 -5.11 -18.56
C VAL A 241 11.90 -5.76 -19.24
N GLN A 242 10.74 -5.72 -18.60
CA GLN A 242 9.45 -6.04 -19.19
C GLN A 242 8.46 -4.92 -18.94
N TYR A 243 7.52 -4.78 -19.86
CA TYR A 243 6.51 -3.72 -19.82
C TYR A 243 5.12 -4.28 -19.63
N PHE A 244 4.30 -3.53 -18.88
CA PHE A 244 2.86 -3.70 -18.94
C PHE A 244 2.19 -2.40 -19.39
N ALA A 245 1.05 -2.52 -20.06
CA ALA A 245 0.25 -1.37 -20.50
C ALA A 245 -1.21 -1.75 -20.69
N TYR A 246 -2.10 -0.75 -20.55
CA TYR A 246 -3.52 -0.91 -20.84
C TYR A 246 -3.74 -0.79 -22.37
N GLN A 247 -4.27 -1.86 -22.98
CA GLN A 247 -4.61 -1.91 -24.42
C GLN A 247 -3.49 -1.51 -25.41
N ASP A 248 -2.23 -1.78 -25.03
CA ASP A 248 -1.07 -1.62 -25.93
C ASP A 248 -0.37 -2.97 -26.14
N ASN A 249 -0.62 -3.60 -27.28
CA ASN A 249 -0.09 -4.91 -27.63
C ASN A 249 1.42 -4.93 -27.93
N THR A 250 2.10 -3.82 -27.81
CA THR A 250 3.57 -3.74 -27.88
C THR A 250 4.22 -3.89 -26.50
N ALA A 251 3.42 -4.01 -25.43
CA ALA A 251 3.89 -4.38 -24.10
C ALA A 251 3.90 -5.91 -23.92
N ASP A 252 4.72 -6.40 -22.98
CA ASP A 252 4.78 -7.85 -22.64
C ASP A 252 3.48 -8.34 -21.98
N PHE A 253 2.85 -7.48 -21.19
CA PHE A 253 1.59 -7.74 -20.50
C PHE A 253 0.59 -6.64 -20.85
N TYR A 254 -0.53 -7.00 -21.48
CA TYR A 254 -1.57 -6.04 -21.82
C TYR A 254 -2.96 -6.64 -21.73
N ALA A 255 -3.97 -5.77 -21.65
CA ALA A 255 -5.38 -6.14 -21.68
C ALA A 255 -5.96 -5.90 -23.07
N ASP A 256 -6.77 -6.84 -23.54
CA ASP A 256 -7.54 -6.73 -24.78
C ASP A 256 -9.02 -7.01 -24.45
N ASN A 257 -9.96 -6.59 -25.32
CA ASN A 257 -11.40 -6.84 -25.18
C ASN A 257 -11.97 -6.47 -23.81
N VAL A 258 -11.59 -5.31 -23.28
CA VAL A 258 -11.99 -4.89 -21.92
C VAL A 258 -13.45 -4.45 -21.88
N ILE A 259 -14.23 -5.08 -21.00
CA ILE A 259 -15.65 -4.79 -20.75
C ILE A 259 -15.80 -4.48 -19.26
N PHE A 260 -16.38 -3.33 -18.93
CA PHE A 260 -16.65 -2.94 -17.54
C PHE A 260 -18.10 -3.28 -17.16
N HIS A 261 -18.28 -3.75 -15.91
CA HIS A 261 -19.56 -4.12 -15.31
C HIS A 261 -19.74 -3.42 -13.96
N GLU A 262 -20.93 -3.45 -13.39
CA GLU A 262 -21.21 -2.90 -12.04
C GLU A 262 -20.40 -3.58 -10.93
N ALA A 263 -19.98 -4.84 -11.12
CA ALA A 263 -19.24 -5.62 -10.12
C ALA A 263 -17.73 -5.75 -10.41
N GLY A 264 -17.23 -5.23 -11.55
CA GLY A 264 -15.84 -5.40 -11.95
C GLY A 264 -15.58 -5.19 -13.43
N SER A 265 -14.68 -5.98 -14.00
CA SER A 265 -14.36 -5.96 -15.43
C SER A 265 -14.03 -7.36 -15.96
N THR A 266 -14.28 -7.57 -17.24
CA THR A 266 -13.84 -8.76 -17.98
C THR A 266 -12.88 -8.32 -19.09
N PHE A 267 -11.75 -8.98 -19.21
CA PHE A 267 -10.77 -8.67 -20.26
C PHE A 267 -9.92 -9.90 -20.60
N ASP A 268 -9.31 -9.86 -21.74
CA ASP A 268 -8.30 -10.84 -22.16
C ASP A 268 -6.93 -10.37 -21.68
N LEU A 269 -6.35 -11.09 -20.73
CA LEU A 269 -4.96 -10.91 -20.28
C LEU A 269 -4.04 -11.55 -21.31
N CYS A 270 -3.24 -10.74 -21.99
CA CYS A 270 -2.20 -11.16 -22.93
C CYS A 270 -0.83 -11.09 -22.25
N THR A 271 -0.04 -12.17 -22.35
CA THR A 271 1.26 -12.34 -21.68
C THR A 271 2.24 -13.07 -22.59
N PRO A 272 3.55 -13.08 -22.27
CA PRO A 272 4.54 -13.88 -23.02
C PRO A 272 4.25 -15.40 -23.03
N GLN A 273 3.45 -15.92 -22.09
CA GLN A 273 3.09 -17.33 -22.01
C GLN A 273 1.74 -17.65 -22.68
N GLY A 274 1.06 -16.67 -23.26
CA GLY A 274 -0.23 -16.84 -23.92
C GLY A 274 -1.29 -15.90 -23.36
N LYS A 275 -2.55 -16.22 -23.68
CA LYS A 275 -3.72 -15.37 -23.43
C LYS A 275 -4.77 -16.14 -22.61
N THR A 276 -5.44 -15.45 -21.69
CA THR A 276 -6.60 -15.97 -20.93
C THR A 276 -7.59 -14.87 -20.60
N THR A 277 -8.87 -15.20 -20.56
CA THR A 277 -9.90 -14.25 -20.13
C THR A 277 -9.98 -14.20 -18.61
N ILE A 278 -9.97 -12.99 -18.05
CA ILE A 278 -10.05 -12.69 -16.62
C ILE A 278 -11.39 -12.04 -16.30
N HIS A 279 -12.06 -12.50 -15.25
CA HIS A 279 -13.22 -11.86 -14.63
C HIS A 279 -12.76 -11.17 -13.34
N LEU A 280 -12.27 -9.94 -13.48
CA LEU A 280 -11.66 -9.19 -12.37
C LEU A 280 -12.77 -8.55 -11.49
N PRO A 281 -12.92 -8.93 -10.20
CA PRO A 281 -13.95 -8.39 -9.33
C PRO A 281 -13.56 -7.03 -8.70
N TYR A 282 -12.95 -6.14 -9.50
CA TYR A 282 -12.50 -4.82 -9.11
C TYR A 282 -12.95 -3.78 -10.13
N LEU A 283 -13.40 -2.63 -9.62
CA LEU A 283 -13.96 -1.54 -10.43
C LEU A 283 -12.87 -0.69 -11.07
N GLY A 284 -13.11 -0.27 -12.30
CA GLY A 284 -12.34 0.77 -12.98
C GLY A 284 -11.10 0.28 -13.73
N GLU A 285 -10.73 1.07 -14.75
CA GLU A 285 -9.59 0.82 -15.63
C GLU A 285 -8.26 0.67 -14.87
N HIS A 286 -8.07 1.50 -13.83
CA HIS A 286 -6.85 1.45 -13.02
C HIS A 286 -6.65 0.08 -12.32
N ASN A 287 -7.71 -0.65 -12.03
CA ASN A 287 -7.60 -1.99 -11.47
C ASN A 287 -7.29 -3.06 -12.53
N VAL A 288 -7.68 -2.85 -13.79
CA VAL A 288 -7.15 -3.67 -14.90
C VAL A 288 -5.64 -3.48 -15.02
N LYS A 289 -5.13 -2.24 -14.97
CA LYS A 289 -3.69 -1.94 -14.95
C LYS A 289 -2.97 -2.59 -13.75
N ASN A 290 -3.57 -2.52 -12.56
CA ASN A 290 -3.04 -3.18 -11.37
C ASN A 290 -2.99 -4.72 -11.53
N ALA A 291 -3.98 -5.33 -12.20
CA ALA A 291 -4.00 -6.76 -12.49
C ALA A 291 -2.90 -7.17 -13.49
N LEU A 292 -2.62 -6.33 -14.51
CA LEU A 292 -1.50 -6.53 -15.42
C LEU A 292 -0.16 -6.48 -14.69
N ALA A 293 0.02 -5.49 -13.82
CA ALA A 293 1.21 -5.35 -12.98
C ALA A 293 1.42 -6.56 -12.06
N ALA A 294 0.36 -7.03 -11.39
CA ALA A 294 0.38 -8.20 -10.54
C ALA A 294 0.71 -9.49 -11.32
N SER A 295 0.15 -9.63 -12.55
CA SER A 295 0.44 -10.74 -13.45
C SER A 295 1.91 -10.76 -13.87
N ALA A 296 2.46 -9.59 -14.21
CA ALA A 296 3.86 -9.46 -14.58
C ALA A 296 4.79 -9.83 -13.42
N LEU A 297 4.49 -9.38 -12.21
CA LEU A 297 5.24 -9.76 -11.01
C LEU A 297 5.20 -11.27 -10.77
N ALA A 298 4.00 -11.85 -10.70
CA ALA A 298 3.81 -13.25 -10.35
C ALA A 298 4.37 -14.23 -11.41
N MET A 299 4.21 -13.92 -12.70
CA MET A 299 4.74 -14.76 -13.79
C MET A 299 6.27 -14.84 -13.76
N ASN A 300 6.96 -13.75 -13.41
CA ASN A 300 8.41 -13.72 -13.34
C ASN A 300 9.00 -14.49 -12.14
N VAL A 301 8.17 -14.94 -11.21
CA VAL A 301 8.57 -15.89 -10.14
C VAL A 301 7.97 -17.28 -10.34
N GLY A 302 7.40 -17.57 -11.51
CA GLY A 302 7.00 -18.91 -11.93
C GLY A 302 5.51 -19.22 -11.81
N ALA A 303 4.64 -18.23 -11.52
CA ALA A 303 3.20 -18.45 -11.57
C ALA A 303 2.75 -18.73 -13.01
N THR A 304 1.93 -19.77 -13.19
CA THR A 304 1.33 -20.12 -14.48
C THR A 304 0.14 -19.21 -14.79
N LEU A 305 -0.24 -19.15 -16.08
CA LEU A 305 -1.39 -18.37 -16.53
C LEU A 305 -2.70 -18.79 -15.84
N ALA A 306 -2.86 -20.09 -15.54
CA ALA A 306 -4.02 -20.61 -14.80
C ALA A 306 -4.04 -20.13 -13.34
N GLN A 307 -2.91 -20.12 -12.66
CA GLN A 307 -2.78 -19.59 -11.28
C GLN A 307 -3.01 -18.09 -11.21
N ILE A 308 -2.51 -17.33 -12.22
CA ILE A 308 -2.76 -15.91 -12.34
C ILE A 308 -4.27 -15.65 -12.49
N LYS A 309 -4.95 -16.36 -13.39
CA LYS A 309 -6.40 -16.27 -13.54
C LYS A 309 -7.11 -16.57 -12.21
N GLN A 310 -6.82 -17.69 -11.59
CA GLN A 310 -7.44 -18.09 -10.33
C GLN A 310 -7.26 -17.02 -9.23
N GLY A 311 -6.06 -16.47 -9.07
CA GLY A 311 -5.78 -15.50 -8.03
C GLY A 311 -6.38 -14.12 -8.29
N LEU A 312 -6.47 -13.68 -9.55
CA LEU A 312 -7.09 -12.41 -9.93
C LEU A 312 -8.62 -12.42 -9.82
N GLU A 313 -9.26 -13.56 -10.02
CA GLU A 313 -10.72 -13.72 -9.92
C GLU A 313 -11.21 -13.85 -8.47
N VAL A 314 -10.29 -13.98 -7.50
CA VAL A 314 -10.62 -13.87 -6.07
C VAL A 314 -10.66 -12.40 -5.67
N ARG A 315 -11.77 -11.99 -5.07
CA ARG A 315 -11.87 -10.65 -4.49
C ARG A 315 -11.15 -10.59 -3.16
N THR A 316 -9.98 -9.96 -3.13
CA THR A 316 -9.33 -9.60 -1.88
C THR A 316 -9.98 -8.32 -1.33
N GLN A 317 -10.47 -8.36 -0.10
CA GLN A 317 -11.18 -7.24 0.50
C GLN A 317 -10.20 -6.21 1.08
N VAL A 318 -9.85 -5.21 0.28
CA VAL A 318 -9.03 -4.08 0.76
C VAL A 318 -9.95 -2.92 1.13
N LYS A 319 -10.27 -2.79 2.43
CA LYS A 319 -11.05 -1.66 2.94
C LYS A 319 -10.40 -0.34 2.56
N GLY A 320 -11.21 0.65 2.21
CA GLY A 320 -10.72 1.97 1.81
C GLY A 320 -10.15 2.05 0.39
N ARG A 321 -10.38 1.04 -0.48
CA ARG A 321 -9.93 0.96 -1.87
C ARG A 321 -11.09 0.59 -2.80
N LEU A 322 -11.99 1.54 -3.06
CA LEU A 322 -13.25 1.32 -3.78
C LEU A 322 -14.01 0.09 -3.24
N TYR A 323 -13.96 -0.09 -1.92
CA TYR A 323 -14.59 -1.21 -1.25
C TYR A 323 -16.11 -0.99 -1.21
N PRO A 324 -16.93 -1.86 -1.83
CA PRO A 324 -18.38 -1.70 -1.82
C PRO A 324 -18.95 -2.12 -0.47
N VAL A 325 -19.76 -1.24 0.09
CA VAL A 325 -20.59 -1.47 1.27
C VAL A 325 -22.04 -1.25 0.85
N GLN A 326 -22.90 -2.24 1.00
CA GLN A 326 -24.30 -2.18 0.63
C GLN A 326 -25.18 -2.28 1.88
N PRO A 327 -25.53 -1.15 2.51
CA PRO A 327 -26.37 -1.15 3.71
C PRO A 327 -27.79 -1.62 3.45
N CYS A 328 -28.37 -1.29 2.27
CA CYS A 328 -29.67 -1.73 1.83
C CYS A 328 -29.75 -1.80 0.28
N ASP A 329 -30.85 -2.34 -0.28
CA ASP A 329 -30.95 -2.72 -1.70
C ASP A 329 -30.64 -1.59 -2.69
N ASN A 330 -31.09 -0.38 -2.41
CA ASN A 330 -30.93 0.76 -3.32
C ASN A 330 -29.77 1.70 -2.93
N LEU A 331 -28.92 1.34 -1.95
CA LEU A 331 -27.82 2.16 -1.50
C LEU A 331 -26.49 1.40 -1.57
N LEU A 332 -25.60 1.85 -2.45
CA LEU A 332 -24.22 1.40 -2.54
C LEU A 332 -23.28 2.50 -2.07
N LEU A 333 -22.47 2.22 -1.06
CA LEU A 333 -21.38 3.07 -0.61
C LEU A 333 -20.06 2.52 -1.14
N LEU A 334 -19.29 3.33 -1.85
CA LEU A 334 -17.95 3.01 -2.32
C LEU A 334 -16.93 3.63 -1.35
N ASP A 335 -16.40 2.81 -0.47
CA ASP A 335 -15.35 3.19 0.49
C ASP A 335 -14.00 3.26 -0.24
N ASP A 336 -13.54 4.48 -0.56
CA ASP A 336 -12.21 4.74 -1.11
C ASP A 336 -11.42 5.70 -0.20
N THR A 337 -11.57 5.52 1.11
CA THR A 337 -11.21 6.49 2.14
C THR A 337 -9.78 6.39 2.65
N TYR A 338 -9.00 5.40 2.21
CA TYR A 338 -7.65 5.17 2.74
C TYR A 338 -6.70 6.34 2.54
N ASN A 339 -6.63 6.89 1.33
CA ASN A 339 -5.82 8.06 0.97
C ASN A 339 -6.27 8.67 -0.36
N ALA A 340 -5.85 9.91 -0.66
CA ALA A 340 -6.18 10.60 -1.90
C ALA A 340 -4.97 11.35 -2.48
N ASN A 341 -4.83 11.29 -3.79
CA ASN A 341 -4.05 12.18 -4.64
C ASN A 341 -4.85 12.46 -5.91
N VAL A 342 -4.36 13.36 -6.77
CA VAL A 342 -5.07 13.81 -7.97
C VAL A 342 -5.52 12.63 -8.84
N ASP A 343 -4.60 11.74 -9.24
CA ASP A 343 -4.89 10.62 -10.15
C ASP A 343 -5.89 9.63 -9.54
N SER A 344 -5.72 9.31 -8.26
CA SER A 344 -6.61 8.37 -7.58
C SER A 344 -8.02 8.94 -7.39
N LEU A 345 -8.17 10.25 -7.14
CA LEU A 345 -9.47 10.93 -7.08
C LEU A 345 -10.13 10.97 -8.47
N GLN A 346 -9.40 11.36 -9.50
CA GLN A 346 -9.92 11.36 -10.86
C GLN A 346 -10.36 9.96 -11.30
N SER A 347 -9.59 8.92 -10.95
CA SER A 347 -9.94 7.53 -11.24
C SER A 347 -11.23 7.10 -10.53
N ALA A 348 -11.38 7.48 -9.25
CA ALA A 348 -12.58 7.20 -8.48
C ALA A 348 -13.82 7.94 -9.02
N ILE A 349 -13.67 9.20 -9.44
CA ILE A 349 -14.73 9.99 -10.08
C ILE A 349 -15.18 9.31 -11.39
N ARG A 350 -14.23 8.84 -12.23
CA ARG A 350 -14.58 8.12 -13.47
C ARG A 350 -15.30 6.79 -13.21
N VAL A 351 -14.99 6.11 -12.10
CA VAL A 351 -15.75 4.91 -11.68
C VAL A 351 -17.17 5.31 -11.30
N LEU A 352 -17.36 6.32 -10.44
CA LEU A 352 -18.65 6.80 -9.99
C LEU A 352 -19.52 7.27 -11.17
N GLN A 353 -18.93 7.94 -12.16
CA GLN A 353 -19.60 8.44 -13.36
C GLN A 353 -20.31 7.36 -14.17
N LYS A 354 -19.81 6.11 -14.13
CA LYS A 354 -20.35 4.99 -14.94
C LYS A 354 -21.62 4.35 -14.37
N TYR A 355 -22.00 4.69 -13.14
CA TYR A 355 -23.22 4.13 -12.54
C TYR A 355 -24.48 4.81 -13.07
N ASP A 356 -25.46 4.00 -13.43
CA ASP A 356 -26.83 4.46 -13.71
C ASP A 356 -27.63 4.55 -12.39
N ALA A 357 -27.38 5.64 -11.64
CA ALA A 357 -27.89 5.86 -10.30
C ALA A 357 -27.83 7.35 -9.94
N PHE A 358 -28.43 7.75 -8.82
CA PHE A 358 -28.17 9.03 -8.19
C PHE A 358 -26.78 9.01 -7.56
N ARG A 359 -25.81 9.68 -8.20
CA ARG A 359 -24.37 9.61 -7.86
C ARG A 359 -23.96 10.75 -6.95
N ILE A 360 -23.34 10.39 -5.84
CA ILE A 360 -22.87 11.33 -4.81
C ILE A 360 -21.36 11.16 -4.63
N LEU A 361 -20.61 12.24 -4.81
CA LEU A 361 -19.20 12.32 -4.46
C LEU A 361 -19.05 13.06 -3.13
N VAL A 362 -18.34 12.44 -2.18
CA VAL A 362 -17.93 13.05 -0.91
C VAL A 362 -16.42 13.08 -0.86
N VAL A 363 -15.82 14.26 -0.97
CA VAL A 363 -14.36 14.41 -1.09
C VAL A 363 -13.78 15.19 0.07
N GLY A 364 -12.75 14.63 0.72
CA GLY A 364 -11.91 15.33 1.69
C GLY A 364 -10.68 15.95 1.03
N ASP A 365 -9.95 16.77 1.78
CA ASP A 365 -8.71 17.36 1.30
C ASP A 365 -7.68 16.30 0.87
N MET A 366 -6.91 16.62 -0.15
CA MET A 366 -5.64 15.94 -0.44
C MET A 366 -4.52 16.55 0.42
N ALA A 367 -3.60 15.72 0.91
CA ALA A 367 -2.48 16.14 1.75
C ALA A 367 -1.14 16.01 1.01
N GLU A 368 -0.08 16.56 1.63
CA GLU A 368 1.32 16.42 1.20
C GLU A 368 1.60 16.98 -0.22
N LEU A 369 0.85 18.01 -0.61
CA LEU A 369 0.96 18.66 -1.92
C LEU A 369 1.82 19.93 -1.89
N GLY A 370 2.18 20.42 -0.70
CA GLY A 370 2.93 21.65 -0.53
C GLY A 370 2.27 22.84 -1.26
N GLU A 371 3.07 23.68 -1.91
CA GLU A 371 2.60 24.85 -2.67
C GLU A 371 1.67 24.51 -3.84
N ASN A 372 1.66 23.25 -4.30
CA ASN A 372 0.81 22.79 -5.41
C ASN A 372 -0.63 22.43 -4.98
N SER A 373 -0.99 22.59 -3.69
CA SER A 373 -2.27 22.13 -3.16
C SER A 373 -3.45 22.70 -3.95
N GLN A 374 -3.47 24.01 -4.17
CA GLN A 374 -4.57 24.67 -4.87
C GLN A 374 -4.71 24.17 -6.32
N ILE A 375 -3.61 24.04 -7.05
CA ILE A 375 -3.61 23.57 -8.44
C ILE A 375 -4.11 22.12 -8.51
N CYS A 376 -3.66 21.27 -7.60
CA CYS A 376 -4.07 19.87 -7.54
C CYS A 376 -5.57 19.72 -7.22
N HIS A 377 -6.11 20.49 -6.28
CA HIS A 377 -7.55 20.48 -5.99
C HIS A 377 -8.36 21.04 -7.17
N GLN A 378 -7.85 22.04 -7.90
CA GLN A 378 -8.50 22.58 -9.10
C GLN A 378 -8.57 21.52 -10.22
N GLN A 379 -7.52 20.72 -10.45
CA GLN A 379 -7.54 19.63 -11.44
C GLN A 379 -8.62 18.58 -11.13
N VAL A 380 -8.82 18.29 -9.84
CA VAL A 380 -9.90 17.38 -9.41
C VAL A 380 -11.27 18.03 -9.60
N ALA A 381 -11.39 19.33 -9.32
CA ALA A 381 -12.63 20.09 -9.52
C ALA A 381 -13.09 20.06 -10.98
N GLU A 382 -12.17 20.23 -11.93
CA GLU A 382 -12.46 20.14 -13.36
C GLU A 382 -12.96 18.74 -13.75
N CYS A 383 -12.31 17.69 -13.24
CA CYS A 383 -12.73 16.31 -13.46
C CYS A 383 -14.12 16.03 -12.87
N ALA A 384 -14.40 16.49 -11.65
CA ALA A 384 -15.69 16.32 -10.99
C ALA A 384 -16.81 17.06 -11.73
N LYS A 385 -16.53 18.28 -12.21
CA LYS A 385 -17.47 19.06 -13.05
C LYS A 385 -17.78 18.36 -14.36
N ALA A 386 -16.76 17.82 -15.05
CA ALA A 386 -16.95 17.08 -16.30
C ALA A 386 -17.74 15.78 -16.11
N ALA A 387 -17.70 15.18 -14.93
CA ALA A 387 -18.42 13.94 -14.62
C ALA A 387 -19.94 14.14 -14.45
N GLN A 388 -20.42 15.37 -14.28
CA GLN A 388 -21.86 15.71 -14.17
C GLN A 388 -22.58 14.85 -13.12
N LEU A 389 -22.01 14.76 -11.91
CA LEU A 389 -22.59 14.01 -10.79
C LEU A 389 -23.78 14.78 -10.19
N GLU A 390 -24.79 14.05 -9.68
CA GLU A 390 -26.01 14.66 -9.12
C GLU A 390 -25.72 15.47 -7.85
N ARG A 391 -24.71 15.05 -7.04
CA ARG A 391 -24.27 15.81 -5.84
C ARG A 391 -22.77 15.66 -5.62
N VAL A 392 -22.15 16.77 -5.23
CA VAL A 392 -20.75 16.81 -4.80
C VAL A 392 -20.67 17.53 -3.47
N TYR A 393 -20.14 16.85 -2.48
CA TYR A 393 -19.88 17.38 -1.15
C TYR A 393 -18.39 17.38 -0.88
N SER A 394 -17.87 18.42 -0.23
CA SER A 394 -16.48 18.50 0.17
C SER A 394 -16.34 18.77 1.66
N PHE A 395 -15.24 18.29 2.25
CA PHE A 395 -14.91 18.40 3.66
C PHE A 395 -13.44 18.74 3.87
N GLY A 396 -13.16 19.81 4.63
CA GLY A 396 -11.81 20.21 4.98
C GLY A 396 -11.56 21.70 4.81
N SER A 397 -10.35 22.11 4.44
CA SER A 397 -9.97 23.49 4.19
C SER A 397 -9.68 23.78 2.70
N GLU A 398 -9.23 22.77 1.95
CA GLU A 398 -8.70 22.91 0.59
C GLU A 398 -9.69 22.41 -0.47
N SER A 399 -10.52 21.41 -0.14
CA SER A 399 -11.42 20.73 -1.09
C SER A 399 -12.66 21.53 -1.46
N ALA A 400 -12.88 22.71 -0.87
CA ALA A 400 -14.02 23.58 -1.16
C ALA A 400 -14.16 23.89 -2.66
N VAL A 401 -13.06 24.10 -3.37
CA VAL A 401 -13.05 24.39 -4.81
C VAL A 401 -13.72 23.26 -5.63
N ILE A 402 -13.64 22.00 -5.18
CA ILE A 402 -14.21 20.84 -5.88
C ILE A 402 -15.74 20.88 -5.84
N SER A 403 -16.33 21.08 -4.65
CA SER A 403 -17.79 21.18 -4.53
C SER A 403 -18.33 22.45 -5.18
N GLN A 404 -17.64 23.58 -5.04
CA GLN A 404 -18.03 24.86 -5.66
C GLN A 404 -18.09 24.78 -7.20
N ALA A 405 -17.12 24.11 -7.83
CA ALA A 405 -17.12 23.90 -9.30
C ALA A 405 -18.33 23.09 -9.80
N CYS A 406 -18.95 22.30 -8.92
CA CYS A 406 -20.09 21.44 -9.20
C CYS A 406 -21.41 21.96 -8.61
N LEU A 407 -21.48 23.22 -8.15
CA LEU A 407 -22.61 23.79 -7.44
C LEU A 407 -23.05 22.95 -6.22
N GLY A 408 -22.07 22.28 -5.59
CA GLY A 408 -22.26 21.43 -4.43
C GLY A 408 -22.14 22.15 -3.09
N LYS A 409 -22.01 21.41 -2.00
CA LYS A 409 -21.91 21.96 -0.65
C LYS A 409 -20.53 21.63 -0.03
N HIS A 410 -19.98 22.60 0.69
CA HIS A 410 -18.75 22.44 1.45
C HIS A 410 -19.01 22.42 2.96
N PHE A 411 -18.26 21.60 3.70
CA PHE A 411 -18.36 21.46 5.14
C PHE A 411 -16.97 21.53 5.81
N THR A 412 -16.94 22.14 6.99
CA THR A 412 -15.79 22.13 7.91
C THR A 412 -16.07 21.28 9.16
N ASP A 413 -17.31 20.84 9.34
CA ASP A 413 -17.77 19.94 10.40
C ASP A 413 -18.27 18.63 9.79
N LYS A 414 -17.60 17.53 10.12
CA LYS A 414 -17.94 16.19 9.60
C LYS A 414 -19.30 15.68 10.10
N ALA A 415 -19.70 16.06 11.32
CA ALA A 415 -21.01 15.67 11.85
C ALA A 415 -22.17 16.36 11.11
N LEU A 416 -21.96 17.62 10.69
CA LEU A 416 -22.92 18.32 9.83
C LEU A 416 -22.99 17.69 8.43
N LEU A 417 -21.85 17.34 7.85
CA LEU A 417 -21.81 16.61 6.57
C LEU A 417 -22.56 15.29 6.66
N CYS A 418 -22.32 14.48 7.70
CA CYS A 418 -23.01 13.19 7.88
C CYS A 418 -24.52 13.36 8.06
N ARG A 419 -24.98 14.38 8.79
CA ARG A 419 -26.41 14.68 8.95
C ARG A 419 -27.06 15.06 7.62
N GLU A 420 -26.45 15.94 6.85
CA GLU A 420 -26.94 16.35 5.52
C GLU A 420 -27.03 15.13 4.58
N LEU A 421 -26.00 14.28 4.55
CA LEU A 421 -25.98 13.06 3.76
C LEU A 421 -27.10 12.10 4.18
N THR A 422 -27.26 11.87 5.50
CA THR A 422 -28.30 10.98 6.03
C THR A 422 -29.69 11.46 5.63
N GLN A 423 -29.96 12.77 5.69
CA GLN A 423 -31.24 13.35 5.26
C GLN A 423 -31.46 13.14 3.77
N LEU A 424 -30.48 13.51 2.92
CA LEU A 424 -30.57 13.35 1.47
C LEU A 424 -30.80 11.89 1.06
N LEU A 425 -30.03 10.96 1.64
CA LEU A 425 -30.17 9.54 1.33
C LEU A 425 -31.55 9.02 1.74
N SER A 426 -32.07 9.43 2.92
CA SER A 426 -33.41 9.04 3.38
C SER A 426 -34.51 9.55 2.44
N GLU A 427 -34.39 10.76 1.92
CA GLU A 427 -35.32 11.33 0.95
C GLU A 427 -35.30 10.54 -0.35
N LYS A 428 -34.11 10.29 -0.92
CA LYS A 428 -33.94 9.59 -2.19
C LYS A 428 -34.34 8.11 -2.14
N LEU A 429 -34.10 7.44 -1.02
CA LEU A 429 -34.52 6.05 -0.80
C LEU A 429 -36.07 5.96 -0.73
N LYS A 430 -36.78 6.94 -0.12
CA LYS A 430 -38.22 7.02 -0.14
C LYS A 430 -38.80 7.19 -1.55
N GLU A 431 -38.05 7.85 -2.45
CA GLU A 431 -38.37 7.98 -3.88
C GLU A 431 -38.04 6.70 -4.67
N ASN A 432 -37.55 5.64 -4.00
CA ASN A 432 -37.10 4.38 -4.59
C ASN A 432 -35.98 4.56 -5.63
N GLN A 433 -35.14 5.57 -5.44
CA GLN A 433 -33.98 5.81 -6.31
C GLN A 433 -32.82 4.89 -5.94
N LYS A 434 -32.13 4.35 -6.96
CA LYS A 434 -30.83 3.69 -6.79
C LYS A 434 -29.76 4.76 -6.55
N ILE A 435 -28.99 4.62 -5.48
CA ILE A 435 -27.99 5.61 -5.04
C ILE A 435 -26.61 4.98 -4.98
N VAL A 436 -25.61 5.67 -5.49
CA VAL A 436 -24.20 5.31 -5.31
C VAL A 436 -23.46 6.51 -4.72
N LEU A 437 -22.89 6.32 -3.54
CA LEU A 437 -22.07 7.32 -2.85
C LEU A 437 -20.64 6.85 -2.78
N LEU A 438 -19.70 7.69 -3.22
CA LEU A 438 -18.26 7.47 -3.09
C LEU A 438 -17.66 8.46 -2.10
N ALA A 439 -16.94 7.97 -1.08
CA ALA A 439 -16.20 8.79 -0.14
C ALA A 439 -14.69 8.59 -0.32
N LYS A 440 -13.92 9.69 -0.45
CA LYS A 440 -12.48 9.68 -0.61
C LYS A 440 -11.83 10.94 -0.04
N GLY A 441 -10.64 10.81 0.54
CA GLY A 441 -9.83 11.91 1.06
C GLY A 441 -8.46 11.41 1.53
N SER A 442 -7.55 12.31 1.84
CA SER A 442 -6.26 11.93 2.43
C SER A 442 -6.46 11.27 3.81
N ARG A 443 -5.46 10.49 4.25
CA ARG A 443 -5.54 9.70 5.50
C ARG A 443 -5.93 10.56 6.72
N ARG A 444 -5.41 11.78 6.81
CA ARG A 444 -5.69 12.71 7.92
C ARG A 444 -7.17 13.12 7.99
N MET A 445 -7.90 13.02 6.87
CA MET A 445 -9.31 13.40 6.80
C MET A 445 -10.24 12.36 7.41
N GLN A 446 -9.78 11.12 7.63
CA GLN A 446 -10.56 10.03 8.23
C GLN A 446 -11.96 9.91 7.61
N MET A 447 -12.01 9.86 6.25
CA MET A 447 -13.29 9.83 5.52
C MET A 447 -14.07 8.52 5.71
N GLU A 448 -13.45 7.49 6.28
CA GLU A 448 -14.11 6.26 6.71
C GLU A 448 -15.20 6.49 7.77
N ASP A 449 -15.11 7.59 8.54
CA ASP A 449 -16.17 7.95 9.51
C ASP A 449 -17.50 8.23 8.81
N VAL A 450 -17.43 8.86 7.62
CA VAL A 450 -18.64 9.10 6.79
C VAL A 450 -19.27 7.77 6.37
N ILE A 451 -18.45 6.84 5.84
CA ILE A 451 -18.92 5.51 5.43
C ILE A 451 -19.52 4.74 6.61
N ASN A 452 -18.84 4.73 7.77
CA ASN A 452 -19.32 4.03 8.95
C ASN A 452 -20.64 4.61 9.46
N THR A 453 -20.73 5.94 9.57
CA THR A 453 -21.96 6.61 10.02
C THR A 453 -23.14 6.30 9.08
N LEU A 454 -22.94 6.38 7.77
CA LEU A 454 -24.00 6.07 6.81
C LEU A 454 -24.38 4.59 6.84
N ARG A 455 -23.41 3.69 6.95
CA ARG A 455 -23.67 2.25 7.10
C ARG A 455 -24.55 1.98 8.32
N GLU A 456 -24.22 2.58 9.49
CA GLU A 456 -24.98 2.38 10.73
C GLU A 456 -26.42 2.94 10.66
N ASN A 457 -26.62 4.07 9.96
CA ASN A 457 -27.93 4.71 9.85
C ASN A 457 -28.88 4.01 8.86
N PHE A 458 -28.37 3.17 7.94
CA PHE A 458 -29.16 2.53 6.87
C PHE A 458 -29.11 0.99 6.90
N VAL A 459 -28.73 0.37 8.03
CA VAL A 459 -28.86 -1.10 8.18
C VAL A 459 -30.34 -1.47 8.21
N CYS A 460 -30.75 -2.31 7.26
CA CYS A 460 -32.10 -2.88 7.17
C CYS A 460 -32.21 -4.15 8.04
#